data_147b5262aa17cfc2401d7787bf92433a
#
_entry.id   147b5262aa17cfc2401d7787bf92433a
#
_cell.length_a   1.000
_cell.length_b   1.000
_cell.length_c   1.000
_cell.angle_alpha   90.00
_cell.angle_beta   90.00
_cell.angle_gamma   90.00
#
_symmetry.space_group_name_H-M   'P 1'
#
loop_
_entity.id
_entity.type
_entity.pdbx_description
1 polymer ?
#
loop_
_entity_poly.entity_id
_entity_poly.type
_entity_poly.pdbx_seq_one_letter_code
_entity_poly.pdbx_strand_id
1 'polypeptide(L)'
;MSSPRVERLRAAAYRIPTDRPESDGTLEWDTTTIVVVEVEAGDRRGLGYSYADAGAAGLAGRVLSGAIEGADAMDTRGSWLRMVRAVRNIGRAGIAASAAAAVDAALWDLKARLLDVSLLSLLGAVRDGVEVYGSGGFTSYPVEVLTDQLAGWAGAGIGSVKMKVGRDPRADVDRVLAARRAVGEHVELMVDANGGYDRKQALAQAERFAEHGVSWFEEPVSSDDLDGLRLVRDRAPAGMEVTAGEYGYDLPYFRR
;
A
#
# COMPACT_ATOMS: atom_id res chain seq x y z
N MET A 1 10.91 35.96 12.69
CA MET A 1 11.95 34.92 12.78
C MET A 1 11.95 34.21 11.43
N SER A 2 13.10 33.91 10.83
CA SER A 2 13.16 33.13 9.59
C SER A 2 12.78 31.69 9.89
N SER A 3 12.04 31.03 8.97
CA SER A 3 11.73 29.60 9.08
C SER A 3 13.00 28.75 9.16
N PRO A 4 13.03 27.67 9.96
CA PRO A 4 14.17 26.77 10.01
C PRO A 4 14.42 26.15 8.63
N ARG A 5 15.69 25.92 8.33
CA ARG A 5 16.11 25.27 7.08
C ARG A 5 16.29 23.78 7.30
N VAL A 6 15.99 22.97 6.29
CA VAL A 6 16.35 21.55 6.30
C VAL A 6 17.87 21.44 6.35
N GLU A 7 18.40 20.86 7.40
CA GLU A 7 19.84 20.74 7.66
C GLU A 7 20.39 19.45 7.09
N ARG A 8 19.62 18.36 7.19
CA ARG A 8 20.06 17.03 6.79
C ARG A 8 18.90 16.12 6.46
N LEU A 9 19.11 15.26 5.47
CA LEU A 9 18.32 14.08 5.19
C LEU A 9 19.17 12.82 5.37
N ARG A 10 18.66 11.85 6.11
CA ARG A 10 19.21 10.50 6.21
C ARG A 10 18.20 9.50 5.71
N ALA A 11 18.66 8.47 4.99
CA ALA A 11 17.81 7.36 4.55
C ALA A 11 18.54 6.04 4.76
N ALA A 12 17.84 5.05 5.28
CA ALA A 12 18.33 3.71 5.49
C ALA A 12 17.28 2.68 5.04
N ALA A 13 17.73 1.55 4.53
CA ALA A 13 16.88 0.42 4.20
C ALA A 13 17.11 -0.70 5.21
N TYR A 14 16.02 -1.28 5.69
CA TYR A 14 16.03 -2.40 6.61
C TYR A 14 15.31 -3.57 5.97
N ARG A 15 15.98 -4.72 5.91
CA ARG A 15 15.39 -5.97 5.45
C ARG A 15 14.89 -6.74 6.66
N ILE A 16 13.60 -7.04 6.67
CA ILE A 16 12.90 -7.67 7.79
C ILE A 16 12.40 -9.03 7.30
N PRO A 17 12.83 -10.15 7.91
CA PRO A 17 12.27 -11.46 7.61
C PRO A 17 10.78 -11.50 7.93
N THR A 18 9.99 -12.19 7.09
CA THR A 18 8.62 -12.55 7.42
C THR A 18 8.59 -13.76 8.36
N ASP A 19 7.54 -13.93 9.15
CA ASP A 19 7.41 -15.05 10.08
C ASP A 19 7.40 -16.40 9.37
N ARG A 20 6.99 -16.40 8.12
CA ARG A 20 7.00 -17.54 7.18
C ARG A 20 6.99 -17.01 5.75
N PRO A 21 7.36 -17.83 4.73
CA PRO A 21 7.24 -17.42 3.35
C PRO A 21 5.83 -16.95 3.01
N GLU A 22 5.72 -15.83 2.36
CA GLU A 22 4.48 -15.19 1.92
C GLU A 22 4.42 -15.19 0.40
N SER A 23 3.23 -15.37 -0.16
CA SER A 23 3.00 -15.20 -1.60
C SER A 23 1.62 -14.64 -1.89
N ASP A 24 1.53 -13.90 -2.97
CA ASP A 24 0.28 -13.45 -3.58
C ASP A 24 -0.05 -14.26 -4.84
N GLY A 25 -0.81 -13.70 -5.76
CA GLY A 25 -1.15 -14.33 -7.04
C GLY A 25 0.03 -14.44 -8.00
N THR A 26 1.08 -13.64 -7.85
CA THR A 26 2.16 -13.46 -8.83
C THR A 26 3.58 -13.60 -8.26
N LEU A 27 3.80 -13.23 -7.02
CA LEU A 27 5.10 -13.19 -6.38
C LEU A 27 5.15 -14.04 -5.09
N GLU A 28 6.37 -14.36 -4.66
CA GLU A 28 6.67 -15.01 -3.38
C GLU A 28 7.89 -14.36 -2.74
N TRP A 29 7.88 -14.19 -1.41
CA TRP A 29 8.96 -13.57 -0.65
C TRP A 29 9.05 -14.16 0.76
N ASP A 30 10.21 -14.01 1.37
CA ASP A 30 10.52 -14.39 2.75
C ASP A 30 11.01 -13.21 3.60
N THR A 31 11.10 -12.05 2.97
CA THR A 31 11.55 -10.81 3.60
C THR A 31 10.85 -9.62 2.97
N THR A 32 10.60 -8.58 3.77
CA THR A 32 10.17 -7.28 3.27
C THR A 32 11.25 -6.24 3.52
N THR A 33 11.30 -5.19 2.71
CA THR A 33 12.23 -4.08 2.88
C THR A 33 11.48 -2.81 3.18
N ILE A 34 11.81 -2.16 4.29
CA ILE A 34 11.35 -0.83 4.65
C ILE A 34 12.48 0.19 4.47
N VAL A 35 12.18 1.26 3.77
CA VAL A 35 13.06 2.43 3.64
C VAL A 35 12.59 3.49 4.62
N VAL A 36 13.44 3.84 5.57
CA VAL A 36 13.18 4.86 6.59
C VAL A 36 13.95 6.12 6.25
N VAL A 37 13.28 7.26 6.31
CA VAL A 37 13.85 8.59 6.04
C VAL A 37 13.68 9.46 7.29
N GLU A 38 14.75 10.12 7.68
CA GLU A 38 14.77 11.15 8.70
C GLU A 38 15.20 12.48 8.09
N VAL A 39 14.47 13.55 8.40
CA VAL A 39 14.79 14.92 7.99
C VAL A 39 14.94 15.80 9.23
N GLU A 40 16.03 16.54 9.33
CA GLU A 40 16.38 17.39 10.48
C GLU A 40 16.30 18.88 10.11
N ALA A 41 15.71 19.68 10.99
CA ALA A 41 15.75 21.14 10.94
C ALA A 41 15.58 21.73 12.36
N GLY A 42 16.46 22.67 12.72
CA GLY A 42 16.52 23.19 14.08
C GLY A 42 16.80 22.07 15.09
N ASP A 43 16.00 21.98 16.14
CA ASP A 43 16.10 20.94 17.16
C ASP A 43 15.13 19.76 16.94
N ARG A 44 14.52 19.69 15.78
CA ARG A 44 13.46 18.69 15.47
C ARG A 44 13.87 17.74 14.35
N ARG A 45 13.30 16.54 14.41
CA ARG A 45 13.47 15.49 13.42
C ARG A 45 12.09 14.97 13.00
N GLY A 46 11.86 14.90 11.68
CA GLY A 46 10.71 14.25 11.08
C GLY A 46 11.06 12.88 10.55
N LEU A 47 10.09 11.96 10.61
CA LEU A 47 10.21 10.56 10.18
C LEU A 47 9.21 10.28 9.06
N GLY A 48 9.69 9.60 8.01
CA GLY A 48 8.85 9.03 6.96
C GLY A 48 9.38 7.67 6.53
N TYR A 49 8.54 6.85 5.92
CA TYR A 49 8.96 5.55 5.43
C TYR A 49 8.17 5.12 4.19
N SER A 50 8.69 4.12 3.50
CA SER A 50 8.01 3.44 2.40
C SER A 50 8.47 1.98 2.35
N TYR A 51 7.56 1.07 2.00
CA TYR A 51 7.95 -0.27 1.55
C TYR A 51 8.47 -0.15 0.13
N ALA A 52 9.76 -0.41 -0.06
CA ALA A 52 10.42 -0.26 -1.35
C ALA A 52 11.75 -1.03 -1.36
N ASP A 53 12.31 -1.24 -2.55
CA ASP A 53 13.68 -1.74 -2.69
C ASP A 53 14.69 -0.78 -2.03
N ALA A 54 15.80 -1.33 -1.55
CA ALA A 54 16.89 -0.57 -0.92
C ALA A 54 17.46 0.56 -1.81
N GLY A 55 17.29 0.45 -3.14
CA GLY A 55 17.61 1.49 -4.10
C GLY A 55 16.89 2.81 -3.83
N ALA A 56 15.69 2.78 -3.22
CA ALA A 56 14.97 3.98 -2.84
C ALA A 56 15.68 4.77 -1.73
N ALA A 57 16.30 4.10 -0.74
CA ALA A 57 17.14 4.77 0.26
C ALA A 57 18.35 5.44 -0.38
N GLY A 58 19.01 4.77 -1.34
CA GLY A 58 20.11 5.34 -2.10
C GLY A 58 19.70 6.57 -2.93
N LEU A 59 18.51 6.55 -3.53
CA LEU A 59 17.98 7.69 -4.27
C LEU A 59 17.64 8.87 -3.33
N ALA A 60 16.98 8.59 -2.21
CA ALA A 60 16.67 9.59 -1.19
C ALA A 60 17.94 10.29 -0.69
N GLY A 61 18.96 9.52 -0.29
CA GLY A 61 20.20 10.06 0.26
C GLY A 61 21.13 10.76 -0.72
N ARG A 62 21.07 10.45 -2.03
CA ARG A 62 21.99 11.06 -3.02
C ARG A 62 21.34 12.12 -3.91
N VAL A 63 20.08 11.94 -4.26
CA VAL A 63 19.39 12.81 -5.22
C VAL A 63 18.42 13.75 -4.51
N LEU A 64 17.55 13.18 -3.65
CA LEU A 64 16.52 13.98 -3.00
C LEU A 64 17.07 14.85 -1.88
N SER A 65 18.10 14.39 -1.15
CA SER A 65 18.81 15.22 -0.16
C SER A 65 19.31 16.52 -0.78
N GLY A 66 20.01 16.44 -1.92
CA GLY A 66 20.49 17.62 -2.64
C GLY A 66 19.38 18.56 -3.16
N ALA A 67 18.15 18.05 -3.29
CA ALA A 67 17.01 18.86 -3.71
C ALA A 67 16.35 19.63 -2.57
N ILE A 68 16.47 19.16 -1.32
CA ILE A 68 15.74 19.71 -0.17
C ILE A 68 16.62 20.29 0.94
N GLU A 69 17.87 19.84 1.09
CA GLU A 69 18.78 20.44 2.08
C GLU A 69 18.97 21.92 1.78
N GLY A 70 18.92 22.76 2.81
CA GLY A 70 18.90 24.22 2.70
C GLY A 70 17.52 24.83 2.35
N ALA A 71 16.53 24.01 2.00
CA ALA A 71 15.17 24.49 1.76
C ALA A 71 14.47 24.91 3.06
N ASP A 72 13.43 25.71 2.95
CA ASP A 72 12.55 26.06 4.06
C ASP A 72 11.78 24.81 4.53
N ALA A 73 11.97 24.40 5.79
CA ALA A 73 11.30 23.23 6.36
C ALA A 73 9.76 23.38 6.44
N MET A 74 9.25 24.61 6.37
CA MET A 74 7.81 24.89 6.33
C MET A 74 7.21 24.77 4.92
N ASP A 75 8.05 24.79 3.87
CA ASP A 75 7.64 24.70 2.46
C ASP A 75 7.64 23.25 1.95
N THR A 76 6.76 22.40 2.48
CA THR A 76 6.63 21.00 2.07
C THR A 76 6.23 20.88 0.59
N ARG A 77 5.34 21.76 0.08
CA ARG A 77 4.91 21.75 -1.32
C ARG A 77 6.03 22.12 -2.28
N GLY A 78 6.82 23.16 -1.95
CA GLY A 78 7.99 23.51 -2.75
C GLY A 78 9.04 22.41 -2.74
N SER A 79 9.27 21.75 -1.61
CA SER A 79 10.15 20.59 -1.49
C SER A 79 9.69 19.42 -2.35
N TRP A 80 8.38 19.10 -2.35
CA TRP A 80 7.81 18.13 -3.26
C TRP A 80 8.12 18.44 -4.73
N LEU A 81 7.89 19.68 -5.17
CA LEU A 81 8.17 20.09 -6.55
C LEU A 81 9.66 19.98 -6.90
N ARG A 82 10.56 20.31 -5.96
CA ARG A 82 12.03 20.14 -6.15
C ARG A 82 12.39 18.68 -6.34
N MET A 83 11.83 17.76 -5.51
CA MET A 83 12.04 16.32 -5.61
C MET A 83 11.55 15.77 -6.95
N VAL A 84 10.34 16.12 -7.37
CA VAL A 84 9.79 15.68 -8.68
C VAL A 84 10.66 16.17 -9.85
N ARG A 85 11.18 17.40 -9.79
CA ARG A 85 12.09 17.91 -10.81
C ARG A 85 13.44 17.19 -10.80
N ALA A 86 13.98 16.87 -9.62
CA ALA A 86 15.25 16.19 -9.48
C ALA A 86 15.22 14.78 -10.11
N VAL A 87 14.10 14.08 -10.06
CA VAL A 87 13.96 12.73 -10.63
C VAL A 87 13.46 12.72 -12.07
N ARG A 88 13.25 13.87 -12.72
CA ARG A 88 12.64 13.97 -14.06
C ARG A 88 13.33 13.07 -15.10
N ASN A 89 14.65 13.05 -15.10
CA ASN A 89 15.44 12.28 -16.08
C ASN A 89 15.75 10.85 -15.63
N ILE A 90 15.44 10.51 -14.39
CA ILE A 90 15.62 9.16 -13.81
C ILE A 90 14.35 8.31 -14.01
N GLY A 91 13.22 8.96 -14.14
CA GLY A 91 11.90 8.33 -14.13
C GLY A 91 11.25 8.44 -12.75
N ARG A 92 9.97 8.87 -12.72
CA ARG A 92 9.25 9.13 -11.47
C ARG A 92 8.56 7.87 -10.92
N ALA A 93 8.08 6.98 -11.78
CA ALA A 93 7.39 5.77 -11.37
C ALA A 93 8.28 4.82 -10.54
N GLY A 94 7.68 3.99 -9.70
CA GLY A 94 8.38 2.98 -8.91
C GLY A 94 9.29 3.58 -7.84
N ILE A 95 10.55 3.19 -7.82
CA ILE A 95 11.53 3.53 -6.77
C ILE A 95 11.61 5.04 -6.50
N ALA A 96 11.56 5.88 -7.53
CA ALA A 96 11.66 7.33 -7.32
C ALA A 96 10.40 7.91 -6.65
N ALA A 97 9.21 7.40 -6.97
CA ALA A 97 7.98 7.80 -6.31
C ALA A 97 7.97 7.33 -4.85
N SER A 98 8.38 6.08 -4.57
CA SER A 98 8.49 5.54 -3.22
C SER A 98 9.48 6.33 -2.35
N ALA A 99 10.66 6.67 -2.91
CA ALA A 99 11.65 7.50 -2.22
C ALA A 99 11.09 8.90 -1.92
N ALA A 100 10.45 9.55 -2.92
CA ALA A 100 9.87 10.87 -2.74
C ALA A 100 8.72 10.87 -1.72
N ALA A 101 7.89 9.83 -1.69
CA ALA A 101 6.81 9.68 -0.71
C ALA A 101 7.35 9.56 0.72
N ALA A 102 8.41 8.76 0.94
CA ALA A 102 9.04 8.65 2.25
C ALA A 102 9.63 9.99 2.73
N VAL A 103 10.28 10.74 1.81
CA VAL A 103 10.83 12.07 2.14
C VAL A 103 9.71 13.08 2.40
N ASP A 104 8.64 13.08 1.60
CA ASP A 104 7.50 13.98 1.79
C ASP A 104 6.81 13.73 3.14
N ALA A 105 6.59 12.46 3.51
CA ALA A 105 6.06 12.10 4.82
C ALA A 105 6.95 12.62 5.97
N ALA A 106 8.29 12.48 5.84
CA ALA A 106 9.23 12.99 6.83
C ALA A 106 9.19 14.53 6.94
N LEU A 107 9.02 15.23 5.82
CA LEU A 107 8.89 16.70 5.81
C LEU A 107 7.59 17.17 6.48
N TRP A 108 6.48 16.47 6.26
CA TRP A 108 5.22 16.78 6.93
C TRP A 108 5.26 16.49 8.43
N ASP A 109 5.88 15.38 8.86
CA ASP A 109 6.10 15.07 10.27
C ASP A 109 7.01 16.10 10.92
N LEU A 110 8.11 16.50 10.26
CA LEU A 110 9.01 17.56 10.72
C LEU A 110 8.25 18.88 10.90
N LYS A 111 7.44 19.28 9.93
CA LYS A 111 6.64 20.51 10.00
C LYS A 111 5.68 20.49 11.19
N ALA A 112 4.99 19.37 11.43
CA ALA A 112 4.11 19.20 12.56
C ALA A 112 4.87 19.37 13.90
N ARG A 113 6.04 18.75 14.01
CA ARG A 113 6.92 18.84 15.20
C ARG A 113 7.51 20.24 15.42
N LEU A 114 7.86 20.96 14.36
CA LEU A 114 8.32 22.35 14.43
C LEU A 114 7.22 23.31 14.90
N LEU A 115 5.96 22.99 14.59
CA LEU A 115 4.77 23.74 15.02
C LEU A 115 4.24 23.28 16.39
N ASP A 116 4.79 22.19 16.94
CA ASP A 116 4.34 21.55 18.17
C ASP A 116 2.86 21.13 18.12
N VAL A 117 2.41 20.59 16.98
CA VAL A 117 1.07 20.07 16.77
C VAL A 117 1.13 18.63 16.24
N SER A 118 0.04 17.88 16.38
CA SER A 118 -0.07 16.57 15.74
C SER A 118 -0.18 16.73 14.21
N LEU A 119 0.28 15.73 13.46
CA LEU A 119 0.09 15.70 12.01
C LEU A 119 -1.40 15.76 11.63
N LEU A 120 -2.26 15.09 12.41
CA LEU A 120 -3.71 15.14 12.28
C LEU A 120 -4.23 16.58 12.37
N SER A 121 -3.79 17.34 13.37
CA SER A 121 -4.19 18.74 13.55
C SER A 121 -3.66 19.63 12.42
N LEU A 122 -2.43 19.38 11.95
CA LEU A 122 -1.83 20.13 10.85
C LEU A 122 -2.56 19.93 9.52
N LEU A 123 -3.02 18.70 9.25
CA LEU A 123 -3.73 18.35 8.01
C LEU A 123 -5.23 18.64 8.08
N GLY A 124 -5.78 18.84 9.28
CA GLY A 124 -7.19 19.04 9.53
C GLY A 124 -7.92 17.72 9.78
N ALA A 125 -8.36 17.49 11.02
CA ALA A 125 -9.15 16.32 11.39
C ALA A 125 -10.55 16.40 10.79
N VAL A 126 -11.01 15.32 10.15
CA VAL A 126 -12.38 15.20 9.61
C VAL A 126 -13.19 14.09 10.28
N ARG A 127 -12.51 13.24 11.10
CA ARG A 127 -13.11 12.13 11.85
C ARG A 127 -12.22 11.73 13.01
N ASP A 128 -12.78 11.07 14.00
CA ASP A 128 -12.04 10.62 15.19
C ASP A 128 -11.38 9.24 15.00
N GLY A 129 -11.83 8.48 14.02
CA GLY A 129 -11.29 7.16 13.68
C GLY A 129 -11.61 6.74 12.26
N VAL A 130 -10.99 5.65 11.82
CA VAL A 130 -11.27 4.97 10.56
C VAL A 130 -11.43 3.48 10.83
N GLU A 131 -12.35 2.84 10.10
CA GLU A 131 -12.45 1.40 10.09
C GLU A 131 -11.22 0.80 9.41
N VAL A 132 -10.80 -0.35 9.89
CA VAL A 132 -9.66 -1.09 9.36
C VAL A 132 -10.09 -2.50 8.96
N TYR A 133 -9.36 -3.11 8.04
CA TYR A 133 -9.52 -4.52 7.70
C TYR A 133 -8.23 -5.30 7.97
N GLY A 134 -8.38 -6.59 8.28
CA GLY A 134 -7.26 -7.52 8.39
C GLY A 134 -6.81 -7.94 6.99
N SER A 135 -5.55 -7.64 6.61
CA SER A 135 -4.99 -7.98 5.30
C SER A 135 -3.88 -9.01 5.43
N GLY A 136 -4.06 -10.17 4.78
CA GLY A 136 -3.09 -11.27 4.80
C GLY A 136 -3.60 -12.45 3.99
N GLY A 137 -3.70 -13.63 4.62
CA GLY A 137 -4.23 -14.82 3.96
C GLY A 137 -3.47 -15.20 2.70
N PHE A 138 -2.14 -15.14 2.75
CA PHE A 138 -1.24 -15.35 1.61
C PHE A 138 -1.46 -16.71 0.96
N THR A 139 -1.23 -16.78 -0.35
CA THR A 139 -1.45 -18.00 -1.15
C THR A 139 -0.53 -19.15 -0.75
N SER A 140 0.62 -18.86 -0.14
CA SER A 140 1.56 -19.84 0.44
C SER A 140 1.06 -20.47 1.74
N TYR A 141 0.03 -19.89 2.40
CA TYR A 141 -0.44 -20.41 3.67
C TYR A 141 -1.30 -21.67 3.50
N PRO A 142 -1.03 -22.75 4.29
CA PRO A 142 -1.99 -23.83 4.47
C PRO A 142 -3.37 -23.26 4.90
N VAL A 143 -4.43 -24.01 4.58
CA VAL A 143 -5.80 -23.55 4.85
C VAL A 143 -6.03 -23.27 6.33
N GLU A 144 -5.44 -24.08 7.21
CA GLU A 144 -5.54 -23.91 8.67
C GLU A 144 -4.95 -22.57 9.12
N VAL A 145 -3.76 -22.22 8.59
CA VAL A 145 -3.10 -20.95 8.92
C VAL A 145 -3.89 -19.75 8.39
N LEU A 146 -4.41 -19.86 7.16
CA LEU A 146 -5.31 -18.86 6.59
C LEU A 146 -6.53 -18.63 7.47
N THR A 147 -7.25 -19.69 7.80
CA THR A 147 -8.49 -19.61 8.58
C THR A 147 -8.26 -19.10 9.99
N ASP A 148 -7.20 -19.55 10.68
CA ASP A 148 -6.83 -19.08 12.01
C ASP A 148 -6.49 -17.58 12.02
N GLN A 149 -5.76 -17.10 11.02
CA GLN A 149 -5.43 -15.68 10.90
C GLN A 149 -6.67 -14.82 10.72
N LEU A 150 -7.54 -15.17 9.75
CA LEU A 150 -8.73 -14.38 9.46
C LEU A 150 -9.74 -14.43 10.62
N ALA A 151 -9.96 -15.62 11.21
CA ALA A 151 -10.82 -15.78 12.38
C ALA A 151 -10.29 -15.01 13.60
N GLY A 152 -8.97 -14.94 13.78
CA GLY A 152 -8.32 -14.16 14.83
C GLY A 152 -8.64 -12.67 14.71
N TRP A 153 -8.59 -12.10 13.52
CA TRP A 153 -8.99 -10.70 13.28
C TRP A 153 -10.48 -10.47 13.50
N ALA A 154 -11.33 -11.35 12.97
CA ALA A 154 -12.76 -11.27 13.20
C ALA A 154 -13.11 -11.36 14.70
N GLY A 155 -12.44 -12.27 15.44
CA GLY A 155 -12.59 -12.40 16.90
C GLY A 155 -12.08 -11.19 17.69
N ALA A 156 -11.13 -10.43 17.14
CA ALA A 156 -10.68 -9.16 17.69
C ALA A 156 -11.61 -7.98 17.38
N GLY A 157 -12.71 -8.20 16.67
CA GLY A 157 -13.71 -7.20 16.34
C GLY A 157 -13.45 -6.45 15.03
N ILE A 158 -12.52 -6.91 14.18
CA ILE A 158 -12.30 -6.35 12.84
C ILE A 158 -13.43 -6.84 11.92
N GLY A 159 -14.19 -5.89 11.37
CA GLY A 159 -15.41 -6.18 10.58
C GLY A 159 -15.16 -6.64 9.15
N SER A 160 -13.92 -6.52 8.64
CA SER A 160 -13.57 -6.86 7.26
C SER A 160 -12.21 -7.55 7.20
N VAL A 161 -12.05 -8.55 6.35
CA VAL A 161 -10.78 -9.26 6.13
C VAL A 161 -10.50 -9.43 4.65
N LYS A 162 -9.23 -9.37 4.25
CA LYS A 162 -8.77 -9.58 2.86
C LYS A 162 -7.77 -10.72 2.79
N MET A 163 -7.95 -11.62 1.84
CA MET A 163 -7.03 -12.72 1.56
C MET A 163 -6.49 -12.68 0.14
N LYS A 164 -5.34 -13.28 -0.08
CA LYS A 164 -4.72 -13.40 -1.39
C LYS A 164 -5.23 -14.63 -2.14
N VAL A 165 -5.46 -14.45 -3.45
CA VAL A 165 -5.89 -15.47 -4.42
C VAL A 165 -5.06 -15.34 -5.70
N GLY A 166 -5.29 -16.17 -6.71
CA GLY A 166 -4.71 -16.04 -8.06
C GLY A 166 -3.53 -16.94 -8.33
N ARG A 167 -2.89 -17.55 -7.32
CA ARG A 167 -1.74 -18.46 -7.50
C ARG A 167 -2.15 -19.83 -8.07
N ASP A 168 -3.24 -20.38 -7.57
CA ASP A 168 -3.87 -21.60 -8.05
C ASP A 168 -5.38 -21.38 -8.23
N PRO A 169 -5.83 -20.96 -9.42
CA PRO A 169 -7.23 -20.66 -9.69
C PRO A 169 -8.19 -21.81 -9.42
N ARG A 170 -7.71 -23.06 -9.34
CA ARG A 170 -8.53 -24.24 -9.04
C ARG A 170 -8.79 -24.40 -7.55
N ALA A 171 -7.81 -24.05 -6.73
CA ALA A 171 -7.90 -24.15 -5.27
C ALA A 171 -8.52 -22.88 -4.64
N ASP A 172 -8.55 -21.74 -5.33
CA ASP A 172 -8.94 -20.45 -4.75
C ASP A 172 -10.37 -20.45 -4.22
N VAL A 173 -11.30 -21.10 -4.90
CA VAL A 173 -12.71 -21.16 -4.45
C VAL A 173 -12.85 -21.92 -3.13
N ASP A 174 -12.14 -23.04 -2.99
CA ASP A 174 -12.16 -23.83 -1.74
C ASP A 174 -11.51 -23.06 -0.59
N ARG A 175 -10.46 -22.29 -0.87
CA ARG A 175 -9.80 -21.41 0.11
C ARG A 175 -10.73 -20.27 0.56
N VAL A 176 -11.43 -19.63 -0.39
CA VAL A 176 -12.43 -18.59 -0.09
C VAL A 176 -13.58 -19.15 0.73
N LEU A 177 -14.09 -20.33 0.39
CA LEU A 177 -15.14 -21.01 1.18
C LEU A 177 -14.66 -21.32 2.60
N ALA A 178 -13.41 -21.79 2.77
CA ALA A 178 -12.84 -22.06 4.09
C ALA A 178 -12.72 -20.76 4.90
N ALA A 179 -12.26 -19.68 4.28
CA ALA A 179 -12.19 -18.35 4.90
C ALA A 179 -13.57 -17.85 5.34
N ARG A 180 -14.58 -17.92 4.47
CA ARG A 180 -15.96 -17.53 4.78
C ARG A 180 -16.51 -18.30 5.99
N ARG A 181 -16.31 -19.61 6.03
CA ARG A 181 -16.74 -20.43 7.17
C ARG A 181 -16.04 -20.05 8.48
N ALA A 182 -14.76 -19.67 8.40
CA ALA A 182 -13.99 -19.31 9.57
C ALA A 182 -14.38 -17.94 10.16
N VAL A 183 -14.69 -16.94 9.31
CA VAL A 183 -15.03 -15.59 9.76
C VAL A 183 -16.52 -15.38 10.00
N GLY A 184 -17.39 -16.28 9.51
CA GLY A 184 -18.84 -16.16 9.60
C GLY A 184 -19.44 -15.20 8.57
N GLU A 185 -20.76 -15.06 8.55
CA GLU A 185 -21.50 -14.32 7.51
C GLU A 185 -21.48 -12.79 7.70
N HIS A 186 -21.18 -12.31 8.92
CA HIS A 186 -21.24 -10.89 9.26
C HIS A 186 -19.94 -10.12 8.99
N VAL A 187 -18.84 -10.84 8.76
CA VAL A 187 -17.54 -10.23 8.44
C VAL A 187 -17.44 -10.07 6.93
N GLU A 188 -17.11 -8.89 6.48
CA GLU A 188 -16.86 -8.63 5.07
C GLU A 188 -15.63 -9.42 4.60
N LEU A 189 -15.76 -10.16 3.50
CA LEU A 189 -14.67 -10.93 2.90
C LEU A 189 -14.27 -10.31 1.57
N MET A 190 -13.01 -9.93 1.50
CA MET A 190 -12.35 -9.34 0.35
C MET A 190 -11.30 -10.29 -0.22
N VAL A 191 -11.08 -10.24 -1.52
CA VAL A 191 -10.00 -10.99 -2.18
C VAL A 191 -9.12 -10.06 -3.00
N ASP A 192 -7.84 -10.43 -3.11
CA ASP A 192 -6.85 -9.71 -3.90
C ASP A 192 -6.02 -10.71 -4.71
N ALA A 193 -6.08 -10.58 -6.03
CA ALA A 193 -5.38 -11.47 -6.95
C ALA A 193 -4.02 -10.93 -7.40
N ASN A 194 -3.68 -9.68 -7.11
CA ASN A 194 -2.44 -9.02 -7.55
C ASN A 194 -2.13 -9.25 -9.05
N GLY A 195 -3.18 -9.21 -9.87
CA GLY A 195 -3.07 -9.43 -11.32
C GLY A 195 -2.89 -10.89 -11.75
N GLY A 196 -3.14 -11.86 -10.88
CA GLY A 196 -2.85 -13.27 -11.11
C GLY A 196 -3.74 -13.99 -12.12
N TYR A 197 -4.89 -13.42 -12.53
CA TYR A 197 -5.80 -14.04 -13.49
C TYR A 197 -5.71 -13.39 -14.88
N ASP A 198 -6.05 -14.16 -15.90
CA ASP A 198 -6.48 -13.60 -17.19
C ASP A 198 -7.94 -13.08 -17.10
N ARG A 199 -8.37 -12.31 -18.11
CA ARG A 199 -9.71 -11.69 -18.12
C ARG A 199 -10.86 -12.70 -17.98
N LYS A 200 -10.73 -13.90 -18.60
CA LYS A 200 -11.79 -14.93 -18.55
C LYS A 200 -11.79 -15.66 -17.22
N GLN A 201 -10.60 -15.94 -16.69
CA GLN A 201 -10.47 -16.52 -15.35
C GLN A 201 -11.03 -15.56 -14.30
N ALA A 202 -10.69 -14.26 -14.36
CA ALA A 202 -11.18 -13.25 -13.44
C ALA A 202 -12.72 -13.18 -13.42
N LEU A 203 -13.37 -13.19 -14.59
CA LEU A 203 -14.82 -13.22 -14.68
C LEU A 203 -15.41 -14.50 -14.06
N ALA A 204 -14.83 -15.67 -14.38
CA ALA A 204 -15.31 -16.94 -13.84
C ALA A 204 -15.11 -17.03 -12.31
N GLN A 205 -14.03 -16.48 -11.79
CA GLN A 205 -13.77 -16.44 -10.34
C GLN A 205 -14.68 -15.43 -9.63
N ALA A 206 -14.96 -14.27 -10.25
CA ALA A 206 -15.88 -13.29 -9.68
C ALA A 206 -17.26 -13.89 -9.37
N GLU A 207 -17.81 -14.66 -10.32
CA GLU A 207 -19.11 -15.38 -10.12
C GLU A 207 -19.03 -16.34 -8.92
N ARG A 208 -17.98 -17.17 -8.87
CA ARG A 208 -17.79 -18.15 -7.79
C ARG A 208 -17.54 -17.52 -6.43
N PHE A 209 -16.75 -16.44 -6.38
CA PHE A 209 -16.45 -15.73 -5.15
C PHE A 209 -17.71 -15.03 -4.60
N ALA A 210 -18.57 -14.51 -5.47
CA ALA A 210 -19.83 -13.90 -5.08
C ALA A 210 -20.77 -14.91 -4.39
N GLU A 211 -20.76 -16.19 -4.79
CA GLU A 211 -21.54 -17.26 -4.12
C GLU A 211 -21.12 -17.44 -2.65
N HIS A 212 -19.93 -16.99 -2.28
CA HIS A 212 -19.39 -17.03 -0.92
C HIS A 212 -19.36 -15.66 -0.24
N GLY A 213 -20.11 -14.70 -0.79
CA GLY A 213 -20.28 -13.37 -0.20
C GLY A 213 -19.03 -12.48 -0.26
N VAL A 214 -18.14 -12.70 -1.24
CA VAL A 214 -17.02 -11.76 -1.49
C VAL A 214 -17.59 -10.48 -2.08
N SER A 215 -17.30 -9.35 -1.44
CA SER A 215 -17.80 -8.03 -1.81
C SER A 215 -16.76 -7.14 -2.50
N TRP A 216 -15.48 -7.53 -2.47
CA TRP A 216 -14.36 -6.74 -2.98
C TRP A 216 -13.35 -7.64 -3.70
N PHE A 217 -13.05 -7.32 -4.95
CA PHE A 217 -12.10 -8.05 -5.77
C PHE A 217 -11.01 -7.10 -6.28
N GLU A 218 -9.87 -7.12 -5.60
CA GLU A 218 -8.73 -6.27 -5.92
C GLU A 218 -7.85 -6.91 -6.97
N GLU A 219 -7.44 -6.09 -7.94
CA GLU A 219 -6.56 -6.45 -9.06
C GLU A 219 -6.84 -7.85 -9.65
N PRO A 220 -8.09 -8.12 -10.11
CA PRO A 220 -8.42 -9.42 -10.71
C PRO A 220 -7.54 -9.76 -11.90
N VAL A 221 -7.11 -8.75 -12.64
CA VAL A 221 -6.13 -8.80 -13.73
C VAL A 221 -5.05 -7.77 -13.49
N SER A 222 -3.93 -7.83 -14.23
CA SER A 222 -2.84 -6.85 -14.10
C SER A 222 -3.35 -5.40 -14.06
N SER A 223 -2.81 -4.60 -13.17
CA SER A 223 -3.09 -3.15 -13.07
C SER A 223 -2.73 -2.38 -14.36
N ASP A 224 -1.90 -2.93 -15.22
CA ASP A 224 -1.58 -2.38 -16.54
C ASP A 224 -2.65 -2.73 -17.60
N ASP A 225 -3.51 -3.72 -17.34
CA ASP A 225 -4.62 -4.12 -18.22
C ASP A 225 -5.91 -3.35 -17.88
N LEU A 226 -5.93 -2.04 -18.19
CA LEU A 226 -7.06 -1.17 -17.89
C LEU A 226 -8.38 -1.60 -18.54
N ASP A 227 -8.31 -2.18 -19.75
CA ASP A 227 -9.50 -2.70 -20.45
C ASP A 227 -10.01 -3.97 -19.78
N GLY A 228 -9.11 -4.82 -19.25
CA GLY A 228 -9.44 -5.99 -18.46
C GLY A 228 -10.08 -5.61 -17.13
N LEU A 229 -9.52 -4.65 -16.39
CA LEU A 229 -10.09 -4.13 -15.16
C LEU A 229 -11.51 -3.57 -15.40
N ARG A 230 -11.69 -2.78 -16.47
CA ARG A 230 -13.00 -2.24 -16.86
C ARG A 230 -13.98 -3.37 -17.20
N LEU A 231 -13.55 -4.37 -17.98
CA LEU A 231 -14.38 -5.51 -18.36
C LEU A 231 -14.86 -6.28 -17.11
N VAL A 232 -13.95 -6.56 -16.17
CA VAL A 232 -14.31 -7.30 -14.94
C VAL A 232 -15.24 -6.45 -14.08
N ARG A 233 -14.95 -5.16 -13.88
CA ARG A 233 -15.82 -4.23 -13.13
C ARG A 233 -17.24 -4.18 -13.71
N ASP A 234 -17.37 -4.06 -15.03
CA ASP A 234 -18.66 -3.89 -15.71
C ASP A 234 -19.48 -5.22 -15.74
N ARG A 235 -18.84 -6.36 -15.50
CA ARG A 235 -19.44 -7.71 -15.57
C ARG A 235 -19.44 -8.46 -14.24
N ALA A 236 -18.79 -7.93 -13.21
CA ALA A 236 -18.80 -8.54 -11.89
C ALA A 236 -20.23 -8.64 -11.35
N PRO A 237 -20.53 -9.68 -10.55
CA PRO A 237 -21.82 -9.83 -9.91
C PRO A 237 -22.22 -8.59 -9.09
N ALA A 238 -23.54 -8.32 -9.02
CA ALA A 238 -24.04 -7.23 -8.20
C ALA A 238 -23.61 -7.41 -6.73
N GLY A 239 -23.10 -6.35 -6.13
CA GLY A 239 -22.58 -6.37 -4.75
C GLY A 239 -21.09 -6.66 -4.63
N MET A 240 -20.38 -6.88 -5.75
CA MET A 240 -18.92 -7.01 -5.77
C MET A 240 -18.30 -5.76 -6.39
N GLU A 241 -17.47 -5.05 -5.59
CA GLU A 241 -16.65 -3.95 -6.07
C GLU A 241 -15.34 -4.49 -6.67
N VAL A 242 -14.93 -3.93 -7.81
CA VAL A 242 -13.64 -4.27 -8.45
C VAL A 242 -12.71 -3.09 -8.33
N THR A 243 -11.51 -3.32 -7.80
CA THR A 243 -10.58 -2.26 -7.44
C THR A 243 -9.18 -2.53 -7.96
N ALA A 244 -8.39 -1.47 -8.02
CA ALA A 244 -6.97 -1.45 -8.26
C ALA A 244 -6.40 -0.11 -7.77
N GLY A 245 -5.08 0.01 -7.62
CA GLY A 245 -4.48 1.31 -7.32
C GLY A 245 -3.23 1.27 -6.46
N GLU A 246 -2.80 0.14 -5.95
CA GLU A 246 -1.62 0.07 -5.08
C GLU A 246 -0.33 0.52 -5.79
N TYR A 247 -0.27 0.47 -7.12
CA TYR A 247 0.83 0.99 -7.93
C TYR A 247 0.66 2.47 -8.32
N GLY A 248 -0.46 3.10 -7.94
CA GLY A 248 -0.75 4.50 -8.27
C GLY A 248 0.13 5.47 -7.48
N TYR A 249 0.68 6.48 -8.15
CA TYR A 249 1.57 7.47 -7.52
C TYR A 249 1.29 8.90 -7.95
N ASP A 250 0.39 9.14 -8.92
CA ASP A 250 -0.01 10.48 -9.35
C ASP A 250 -1.41 10.54 -9.95
N LEU A 251 -1.95 11.76 -10.08
CA LEU A 251 -3.27 11.98 -10.66
C LEU A 251 -3.44 11.44 -12.10
N PRO A 252 -2.46 11.56 -13.00
CA PRO A 252 -2.57 10.94 -14.34
C PRO A 252 -2.80 9.43 -14.30
N TYR A 253 -2.18 8.72 -13.37
CA TYR A 253 -2.42 7.29 -13.18
C TYR A 253 -3.89 7.01 -12.86
N PHE A 254 -4.45 7.72 -11.86
CA PHE A 254 -5.84 7.50 -11.41
C PHE A 254 -6.93 8.07 -12.35
N ARG A 255 -6.55 8.81 -13.38
CA ARG A 255 -7.48 9.33 -14.40
C ARG A 255 -7.71 8.39 -15.58
N ARG A 256 -6.97 7.31 -15.66
CA ARG A 256 -7.09 6.30 -16.72
C ARG A 256 -8.18 5.31 -16.40
#